data_8d49a7ac0e6daee67567a122dc9b672e
#
_entry.id   8d49a7ac0e6daee67567a122dc9b672e
#
_cell.length_a   1.000
_cell.length_b   1.000
_cell.length_c   1.000
_cell.angle_alpha   90.00
_cell.angle_beta   90.00
_cell.angle_gamma   90.00
#
_symmetry.space_group_name_H-M   'P 1'
#
loop_
_entity.id
_entity.type
_entity.pdbx_description
1 polymer ?
#
loop_
_entity_poly.entity_id
_entity_poly.type
_entity_poly.pdbx_seq_one_letter_code
_entity_poly.pdbx_strand_id
1 'polypeptide(L)'
;MVTTTNDNFMGRTKERFKFRKGPYIKIGARIGANSLLLPGKVIGREAFVAAGSIVTKDVPDYKLVMGAPAKVIRSVPSKEWAENP
;
A
#
# COMPACT_ATOMS: atom_id res chain seq x y z
N MET A 1 -5.32 3.13 12.23
CA MET A 1 -6.00 3.95 11.23
C MET A 1 -5.18 3.99 9.96
N VAL A 2 -5.80 3.60 8.86
CA VAL A 2 -5.20 3.64 7.52
C VAL A 2 -6.09 4.52 6.65
N THR A 3 -5.47 5.37 5.85
CA THR A 3 -6.20 6.25 4.94
C THR A 3 -5.93 5.81 3.50
N THR A 4 -6.99 5.65 2.73
CA THR A 4 -6.88 5.34 1.31
C THR A 4 -7.47 6.45 0.48
N THR A 5 -6.99 6.60 -0.75
CA THR A 5 -7.50 7.59 -1.69
C THR A 5 -7.76 6.95 -3.04
N ASN A 6 -8.66 7.53 -3.82
CA ASN A 6 -9.05 6.96 -5.10
C ASN A 6 -9.08 7.97 -6.26
N ASP A 7 -8.62 9.19 -6.04
CA ASP A 7 -8.70 10.24 -7.06
C ASP A 7 -7.36 10.98 -7.18
N ASN A 8 -6.58 10.64 -8.21
CA ASN A 8 -5.29 11.27 -8.47
C ASN A 8 -5.41 12.75 -8.89
N PHE A 9 -6.59 13.19 -9.29
CA PHE A 9 -6.80 14.55 -9.79
C PHE A 9 -7.41 15.48 -8.74
N MET A 10 -7.69 14.95 -7.57
CA MET A 10 -8.23 15.72 -6.44
C MET A 10 -9.50 16.51 -6.80
N GLY A 11 -10.33 15.94 -7.67
CA GLY A 11 -11.60 16.54 -8.08
C GLY A 11 -11.50 17.64 -9.12
N ARG A 12 -10.32 17.86 -9.71
CA ARG A 12 -10.10 19.03 -10.58
C ARG A 12 -10.45 18.84 -12.05
N THR A 13 -10.51 17.60 -12.53
CA THR A 13 -10.79 17.35 -13.96
C THR A 13 -11.87 16.29 -14.11
N LYS A 14 -12.51 16.27 -15.29
CA LYS A 14 -13.50 15.22 -15.60
C LYS A 14 -12.81 13.86 -15.79
N GLU A 15 -11.53 13.86 -16.10
CA GLU A 15 -10.77 12.62 -16.28
C GLU A 15 -10.68 11.81 -14.99
N ARG A 16 -10.83 12.44 -13.83
CA ARG A 16 -10.82 11.76 -12.55
C ARG A 16 -11.84 10.61 -12.49
N PHE A 17 -12.97 10.73 -13.18
CA PHE A 17 -13.99 9.69 -13.19
C PHE A 17 -13.54 8.43 -13.92
N LYS A 18 -12.62 8.56 -14.88
CA LYS A 18 -12.04 7.42 -15.60
C LYS A 18 -10.96 6.71 -14.79
N PHE A 19 -10.25 7.46 -13.96
CA PHE A 19 -9.06 6.96 -13.25
C PHE A 19 -9.23 6.84 -11.74
N ARG A 20 -10.45 6.99 -11.26
CA ARG A 20 -10.74 6.76 -9.84
C ARG A 20 -10.57 5.28 -9.53
N LYS A 21 -9.61 4.98 -8.66
CA LYS A 21 -9.27 3.61 -8.35
C LYS A 21 -8.64 3.55 -6.97
N GLY A 22 -9.30 2.87 -6.05
CA GLY A 22 -8.75 2.63 -4.72
C GLY A 22 -7.57 1.67 -4.76
N PRO A 23 -6.89 1.47 -3.65
CA PRO A 23 -5.79 0.52 -3.58
C PRO A 23 -6.29 -0.91 -3.66
N TYR A 24 -5.43 -1.81 -4.16
CA TYR A 24 -5.67 -3.25 -4.16
C TYR A 24 -4.72 -3.89 -3.15
N ILE A 25 -5.28 -4.49 -2.12
CA ILE A 25 -4.50 -5.09 -1.02
C ILE A 25 -4.60 -6.61 -1.16
N LYS A 26 -3.47 -7.25 -1.44
CA LYS A 26 -3.42 -8.69 -1.64
C LYS A 26 -3.42 -9.44 -0.31
N ILE A 27 -3.61 -10.76 -0.41
CA ILE A 27 -3.76 -11.62 0.76
C ILE A 27 -2.53 -11.57 1.67
N GLY A 28 -2.76 -11.56 2.97
CA GLY A 28 -1.70 -11.60 3.97
C GLY A 28 -0.97 -10.28 4.19
N ALA A 29 -1.27 -9.23 3.40
CA ALA A 29 -0.63 -7.95 3.59
C ALA A 29 -1.00 -7.32 4.93
N ARG A 30 -0.04 -6.67 5.57
CA ARG A 30 -0.24 -5.93 6.82
C ARG A 30 0.05 -4.47 6.61
N ILE A 31 -0.83 -3.60 7.09
CA ILE A 31 -0.68 -2.16 6.91
C ILE A 31 -0.70 -1.49 8.27
N GLY A 32 0.41 -0.86 8.62
CA GLY A 32 0.56 -0.19 9.90
C GLY A 32 -0.36 1.03 10.04
N ALA A 33 -0.64 1.40 11.28
CA ALA A 33 -1.53 2.50 11.61
C ALA A 33 -1.05 3.83 11.01
N ASN A 34 -2.01 4.67 10.64
CA ASN A 34 -1.74 6.00 10.08
C ASN A 34 -0.97 5.99 8.77
N SER A 35 -0.96 4.88 8.04
CA SER A 35 -0.41 4.84 6.69
C SER A 35 -1.39 5.45 5.70
N LEU A 36 -0.86 6.04 4.62
CA LEU A 36 -1.64 6.60 3.52
C LEU A 36 -1.33 5.82 2.25
N LEU A 37 -2.36 5.29 1.60
CA LEU A 37 -2.23 4.56 0.35
C LEU A 37 -2.81 5.40 -0.78
N LEU A 38 -1.98 5.75 -1.76
CA LEU A 38 -2.42 6.55 -2.90
C LEU A 38 -3.28 5.74 -3.87
N PRO A 39 -4.06 6.42 -4.75
CA PRO A 39 -5.00 5.73 -5.64
C PRO A 39 -4.32 4.69 -6.54
N GLY A 40 -4.99 3.56 -6.73
CA GLY A 40 -4.57 2.54 -7.68
C GLY A 40 -3.33 1.77 -7.32
N LYS A 41 -2.78 1.93 -6.12
CA LYS A 41 -1.57 1.21 -5.73
C LYS A 41 -1.89 -0.22 -5.32
N VAL A 42 -0.98 -1.13 -5.65
CA VAL A 42 -1.09 -2.54 -5.28
C VAL A 42 -0.19 -2.80 -4.09
N ILE A 43 -0.76 -3.32 -3.02
CA ILE A 43 0.01 -3.80 -1.86
C ILE A 43 0.15 -5.30 -2.02
N GLY A 44 1.39 -5.74 -2.23
CA GLY A 44 1.69 -7.11 -2.59
C GLY A 44 1.33 -8.13 -1.52
N ARG A 45 1.34 -9.39 -1.94
CA ARG A 45 1.04 -10.54 -1.08
C ARG A 45 2.05 -10.61 0.06
N GLU A 46 1.57 -10.78 1.29
CA GLU A 46 2.39 -10.85 2.50
C GLU A 46 3.30 -9.63 2.72
N ALA A 47 3.04 -8.53 2.03
CA ALA A 47 3.81 -7.30 2.21
C ALA A 47 3.52 -6.67 3.57
N PHE A 48 4.43 -5.83 4.03
CA PHE A 48 4.27 -5.11 5.28
C PHE A 48 4.53 -3.63 5.03
N VAL A 49 3.51 -2.80 5.26
CA VAL A 49 3.63 -1.35 5.21
C VAL A 49 3.79 -0.86 6.65
N ALA A 50 4.94 -0.30 6.99
CA ALA A 50 5.21 0.18 8.35
C ALA A 50 4.30 1.36 8.69
N ALA A 51 3.98 1.52 9.97
CA ALA A 51 3.10 2.59 10.44
C ALA A 51 3.59 3.97 9.99
N GLY A 52 2.66 4.84 9.63
CA GLY A 52 2.96 6.21 9.22
C GLY A 52 3.59 6.35 7.85
N SER A 53 3.59 5.30 7.03
CA SER A 53 4.16 5.35 5.69
C SER A 53 3.21 5.99 4.69
N ILE A 54 3.76 6.62 3.63
CA ILE A 54 3.00 7.14 2.51
C ILE A 54 3.37 6.31 1.29
N VAL A 55 2.46 5.43 0.85
CA VAL A 55 2.71 4.52 -0.28
C VAL A 55 2.38 5.24 -1.58
N THR A 56 3.42 5.59 -2.33
CA THR A 56 3.31 6.30 -3.61
C THR A 56 3.56 5.41 -4.82
N LYS A 57 4.01 4.17 -4.61
CA LYS A 57 4.27 3.17 -5.64
C LYS A 57 3.75 1.83 -5.17
N ASP A 58 3.56 0.89 -6.10
CA ASP A 58 3.17 -0.47 -5.74
C ASP A 58 4.21 -1.08 -4.79
N VAL A 59 3.71 -1.85 -3.82
CA VAL A 59 4.56 -2.58 -2.88
C VAL A 59 4.72 -4.01 -3.38
N PRO A 60 5.95 -4.46 -3.65
CA PRO A 60 6.18 -5.83 -4.11
C PRO A 60 5.74 -6.88 -3.08
N ASP A 61 5.44 -8.08 -3.56
CA ASP A 61 5.14 -9.21 -2.69
C ASP A 61 6.28 -9.46 -1.71
N TYR A 62 5.94 -9.83 -0.49
CA TYR A 62 6.88 -10.24 0.57
C TYR A 62 7.90 -9.17 0.97
N LYS A 63 7.61 -7.89 0.73
CA LYS A 63 8.53 -6.81 1.09
C LYS A 63 7.96 -5.92 2.18
N LEU A 64 8.85 -5.43 3.02
CA LEU A 64 8.54 -4.40 4.01
C LEU A 64 8.93 -3.06 3.43
N VAL A 65 8.00 -2.11 3.45
CA VAL A 65 8.25 -0.73 3.03
C VAL A 65 8.03 0.21 4.21
N MET A 66 8.74 1.33 4.20
CA MET A 66 8.69 2.31 5.27
C MET A 66 9.01 3.69 4.73
N GLY A 67 8.39 4.71 5.32
CA GLY A 67 8.75 6.10 5.07
C GLY A 67 7.74 6.87 4.25
N ALA A 68 8.08 8.14 3.99
CA ALA A 68 7.29 9.09 3.22
C ALA A 68 8.21 9.82 2.23
N PRO A 69 8.29 9.39 0.95
CA PRO A 69 7.59 8.24 0.36
C PRO A 69 8.13 6.91 0.88
N ALA A 70 7.26 5.90 0.91
CA ALA A 70 7.66 4.58 1.37
C ALA A 70 8.64 3.92 0.40
N LYS A 71 9.67 3.29 0.96
CA LYS A 71 10.70 2.58 0.19
C LYS A 71 10.87 1.18 0.76
N VAL A 72 11.29 0.25 -0.10
CA VAL A 72 11.56 -1.13 0.32
C VAL A 72 12.76 -1.13 1.27
N ILE A 73 12.55 -1.69 2.46
CA ILE A 73 13.58 -1.79 3.51
C ILE A 73 14.18 -3.18 3.53
N ARG A 74 13.35 -4.22 3.49
CA ARG A 74 13.79 -5.61 3.54
C ARG A 74 12.67 -6.55 3.13
N SER A 75 12.98 -7.82 2.99
CA SER A 75 11.98 -8.85 2.79
C SER A 75 11.29 -9.19 4.11
N VAL A 76 10.03 -9.60 4.03
CA VAL A 76 9.30 -10.11 5.18
C VAL A 76 9.72 -11.57 5.41
N PRO A 77 10.27 -11.94 6.58
CA PRO A 77 10.68 -13.32 6.83
C PRO A 77 9.49 -14.27 6.72
N SER A 78 9.73 -15.46 6.17
CA SER A 78 8.67 -16.46 5.95
C SER A 78 7.94 -16.84 7.23
N LYS A 79 8.60 -16.82 8.37
CA LYS A 79 7.97 -17.11 9.68
C LYS A 79 6.89 -16.11 10.05
N GLU A 80 6.87 -14.93 9.42
CA GLU A 80 5.86 -13.90 9.67
C GLU A 80 4.71 -13.94 8.68
N TRP A 81 4.75 -14.81 7.66
CA TRP A 81 3.68 -14.90 6.68
C TRP A 81 2.43 -15.50 7.29
N ALA A 82 1.27 -14.93 6.92
CA ALA A 82 -0.02 -15.47 7.37
C ALA A 82 -0.25 -16.88 6.86
N GLU A 83 0.32 -17.24 5.71
CA GLU A 83 0.20 -18.56 5.09
C GLU A 83 1.17 -19.61 5.66
N ASN A 84 2.06 -19.19 6.53
CA ASN A 84 3.05 -20.09 7.12
C ASN A 84 2.64 -20.39 8.57
N PRO A 85 1.99 -21.55 8.81
CA PRO A 85 1.50 -21.92 10.14
C PRO A 85 2.64 -22.16 11.15
#